data_9d843be1e5fa7acb7662931bb1a979ee
#
_entry.id   9d843be1e5fa7acb7662931bb1a979ee
#
_cell.length_a   1.000
_cell.length_b   1.000
_cell.length_c   1.000
_cell.angle_alpha   90.00
_cell.angle_beta   90.00
_cell.angle_gamma   90.00
#
_symmetry.space_group_name_H-M   'P 1'
#
loop_
_entity.id
_entity.type
_entity.pdbx_description
1 polymer ?
#
loop_
_entity_poly.entity_id
_entity_poly.type
_entity_poly.pdbx_seq_one_letter_code
_entity_poly.pdbx_strand_id
1 'polypeptide(L)'
;KIMAVNVKFEDLAPSSDSFSHSEFMALALNTISEIVKDPLLKDLHSEPSVEEVNSQIALEHGRAITVNVVQQDEENTVLPVVVPLKAKVEDLKKAIQRHLTLKQMREGGTTYISWKYVWKTYWLIHDGEKLTENKKTIKDYSIKNNAFITFGKRLRRK
;
A
#
# COMPACT_ATOMS: atom_id res chain seq x y z
N LYS A 1 -6.19 20.16 3.58
CA LYS A 1 -4.73 19.99 3.64
C LYS A 1 -4.34 19.07 4.78
N ILE A 2 -3.38 18.22 4.51
CA ILE A 2 -2.85 17.26 5.49
C ILE A 2 -2.25 17.94 6.73
N MET A 3 -1.99 19.22 6.65
CA MET A 3 -1.50 20.00 7.81
C MET A 3 -2.38 19.92 9.04
N ALA A 4 -3.68 19.66 8.87
CA ALA A 4 -4.57 19.43 10.00
C ALA A 4 -4.24 18.17 10.80
N VAL A 5 -3.47 17.24 10.20
CA VAL A 5 -3.05 15.98 10.82
C VAL A 5 -1.84 16.19 11.73
N ASN A 6 -1.17 17.32 11.63
CA ASN A 6 0.01 17.63 12.45
C ASN A 6 -0.33 18.20 13.82
N VAL A 7 -1.56 18.06 14.28
CA VAL A 7 -1.91 18.41 15.64
C VAL A 7 -1.17 17.47 16.58
N LYS A 8 -0.29 18.02 17.40
CA LYS A 8 0.45 17.22 18.37
C LYS A 8 -0.51 16.63 19.38
N PHE A 9 -0.28 15.38 19.76
CA PHE A 9 -1.05 14.72 20.81
C PHE A 9 -1.11 15.52 22.09
N GLU A 10 -0.05 16.25 22.37
CA GLU A 10 0.08 17.14 23.53
C GLU A 10 -0.92 18.30 23.49
N ASP A 11 -1.26 18.78 22.30
CA ASP A 11 -2.22 19.87 22.13
C ASP A 11 -3.67 19.39 22.29
N LEU A 12 -3.91 18.09 22.19
CA LEU A 12 -5.23 17.48 22.37
C LEU A 12 -5.50 17.06 23.81
N ALA A 13 -4.48 17.00 24.64
CA ALA A 13 -4.57 16.61 26.04
C ALA A 13 -4.44 17.84 26.95
N PRO A 14 -5.56 18.45 27.36
CA PRO A 14 -5.50 19.49 28.38
C PRO A 14 -5.07 18.86 29.66
N SER A 15 -4.22 19.01 30.41
CA SER A 15 -3.75 18.46 31.66
C SER A 15 -4.02 16.95 31.87
N SER A 16 -3.01 16.26 32.28
CA SER A 16 -2.96 14.80 32.44
C SER A 16 -3.97 14.19 33.40
N ASP A 17 -4.66 15.00 34.19
CA ASP A 17 -5.54 14.52 35.26
C ASP A 17 -7.01 14.48 34.90
N SER A 18 -7.39 14.85 33.68
CA SER A 18 -8.80 15.09 33.34
C SER A 18 -9.46 14.00 32.47
N PHE A 19 -8.73 13.05 31.92
CA PHE A 19 -9.31 12.04 31.04
C PHE A 19 -9.10 10.62 31.55
N SER A 20 -10.19 9.84 31.58
CA SER A 20 -10.09 8.41 31.75
C SER A 20 -9.57 7.79 30.44
N HIS A 21 -9.13 6.51 30.50
CA HIS A 21 -8.70 5.81 29.32
C HIS A 21 -9.77 5.74 28.24
N SER A 22 -11.03 5.50 28.64
CA SER A 22 -12.16 5.45 27.69
C SER A 22 -12.44 6.78 27.02
N GLU A 23 -12.31 7.89 27.76
CA GLU A 23 -12.47 9.24 27.19
C GLU A 23 -11.35 9.56 26.21
N PHE A 24 -10.13 9.20 26.55
CA PHE A 24 -8.98 9.35 25.64
C PHE A 24 -9.16 8.55 24.36
N MET A 25 -9.60 7.30 24.47
CA MET A 25 -9.85 6.45 23.30
C MET A 25 -10.99 7.00 22.43
N ALA A 26 -12.04 7.52 23.05
CA ALA A 26 -13.15 8.13 22.32
C ALA A 26 -12.69 9.37 21.55
N LEU A 27 -11.85 10.22 22.17
CA LEU A 27 -11.28 11.39 21.51
C LEU A 27 -10.36 10.99 20.36
N ALA A 28 -9.50 9.99 20.57
CA ALA A 28 -8.60 9.49 19.53
C ALA A 28 -9.38 8.92 18.34
N LEU A 29 -10.40 8.11 18.58
CA LEU A 29 -11.25 7.54 17.54
C LEU A 29 -12.00 8.62 16.76
N ASN A 30 -12.50 9.64 17.44
CA ASN A 30 -13.18 10.77 16.81
C ASN A 30 -12.23 11.55 15.91
N THR A 31 -11.01 11.80 16.37
CA THR A 31 -9.97 12.50 15.60
C THR A 31 -9.59 11.69 14.35
N ILE A 32 -9.39 10.39 14.48
CA ILE A 32 -9.11 9.50 13.35
C ILE A 32 -10.25 9.50 12.35
N SER A 33 -11.50 9.44 12.85
CA SER A 33 -12.69 9.47 11.99
C SER A 33 -12.78 10.77 11.17
N GLU A 34 -12.40 11.90 11.74
CA GLU A 34 -12.39 13.17 11.02
C GLU A 34 -11.26 13.25 10.00
N ILE A 35 -10.09 12.71 10.32
CA ILE A 35 -8.95 12.63 9.39
C ILE A 35 -9.34 11.80 8.16
N VAL A 36 -9.99 10.67 8.36
CA VAL A 36 -10.42 9.78 7.27
C VAL A 36 -11.47 10.44 6.37
N LYS A 37 -12.22 11.41 6.86
CA LYS A 37 -13.18 12.17 6.05
C LYS A 37 -12.53 13.19 5.12
N ASP A 38 -11.24 13.45 5.26
CA ASP A 38 -10.52 14.35 4.36
C ASP A 38 -10.67 13.85 2.91
N PRO A 39 -11.01 14.73 1.94
CA PRO A 39 -11.17 14.34 0.54
C PRO A 39 -9.96 13.63 -0.06
N LEU A 40 -8.76 13.91 0.44
CA LEU A 40 -7.53 13.26 -0.01
C LEU A 40 -7.45 11.80 0.43
N LEU A 41 -8.18 11.42 1.48
CA LEU A 41 -8.16 10.09 2.07
C LEU A 41 -9.45 9.30 1.83
N LYS A 42 -10.37 9.86 1.04
CA LYS A 42 -11.68 9.24 0.79
C LYS A 42 -11.63 7.86 0.14
N ASP A 43 -10.56 7.59 -0.61
CA ASP A 43 -10.38 6.32 -1.31
C ASP A 43 -9.82 5.22 -0.39
N LEU A 44 -9.48 5.56 0.84
CA LEU A 44 -9.01 4.59 1.81
C LEU A 44 -10.18 3.78 2.39
N HIS A 45 -9.86 2.57 2.81
CA HIS A 45 -10.80 1.75 3.56
C HIS A 45 -11.25 2.45 4.83
N SER A 46 -12.46 2.15 5.33
CA SER A 46 -13.01 2.73 6.56
C SER A 46 -12.11 2.50 7.79
N GLU A 47 -11.35 1.42 7.78
CA GLU A 47 -10.36 1.10 8.82
C GLU A 47 -8.98 0.95 8.16
N PRO A 48 -8.35 2.04 7.73
CA PRO A 48 -7.08 1.95 7.04
C PRO A 48 -5.93 1.58 7.99
N SER A 49 -4.96 0.84 7.46
CA SER A 49 -3.71 0.60 8.19
C SER A 49 -2.85 1.85 8.19
N VAL A 50 -1.89 1.94 9.12
CA VAL A 50 -0.91 3.03 9.17
C VAL A 50 -0.14 3.11 7.84
N GLU A 51 0.19 1.98 7.26
CA GLU A 51 0.90 1.91 5.98
C GLU A 51 0.09 2.50 4.83
N GLU A 52 -1.22 2.24 4.79
CA GLU A 52 -2.10 2.83 3.78
C GLU A 52 -2.18 4.35 3.91
N VAL A 53 -2.30 4.85 5.13
CA VAL A 53 -2.35 6.29 5.38
C VAL A 53 -1.01 6.94 4.98
N ASN A 54 0.11 6.36 5.38
CA ASN A 54 1.43 6.86 5.03
C ASN A 54 1.67 6.85 3.52
N SER A 55 1.20 5.82 2.83
CA SER A 55 1.28 5.71 1.38
C SER A 55 0.50 6.83 0.69
N GLN A 56 -0.69 7.13 1.18
CA GLN A 56 -1.52 8.20 0.64
C GLN A 56 -0.87 9.56 0.85
N ILE A 57 -0.31 9.78 2.02
CA ILE A 57 0.42 11.02 2.34
C ILE A 57 1.63 11.17 1.40
N ALA A 58 2.38 10.09 1.18
CA ALA A 58 3.54 10.11 0.28
C ALA A 58 3.13 10.42 -1.17
N LEU A 59 1.99 9.88 -1.63
CA LEU A 59 1.45 10.21 -2.96
C LEU A 59 1.14 11.70 -3.08
N GLU A 60 0.49 12.26 -2.07
CA GLU A 60 0.11 13.68 -2.04
C GLU A 60 1.34 14.59 -2.13
N HIS A 61 2.43 14.20 -1.51
CA HIS A 61 3.69 14.96 -1.54
C HIS A 61 4.61 14.62 -2.71
N GLY A 62 4.16 13.80 -3.66
CA GLY A 62 4.96 13.39 -4.80
C GLY A 62 6.15 12.50 -4.49
N ARG A 63 6.17 11.84 -3.32
CA ARG A 63 7.24 10.95 -2.88
C ARG A 63 6.98 9.48 -3.18
N ALA A 64 5.82 9.18 -3.71
CA ALA A 64 5.43 7.82 -4.07
C ALA A 64 4.67 7.82 -5.39
N ILE A 65 4.56 6.65 -5.99
CA ILE A 65 3.79 6.44 -7.22
C ILE A 65 2.83 5.27 -7.02
N THR A 66 1.78 5.24 -7.82
CA THR A 66 0.87 4.11 -7.90
C THR A 66 1.29 3.21 -9.05
N VAL A 67 1.45 1.93 -8.76
CA VAL A 67 1.71 0.90 -9.75
C VAL A 67 0.48 0.00 -9.84
N ASN A 68 -0.07 -0.14 -11.02
CA ASN A 68 -1.26 -0.96 -11.24
C ASN A 68 -0.83 -2.39 -11.58
N VAL A 69 -1.04 -3.31 -10.65
CA VAL A 69 -0.69 -4.72 -10.81
C VAL A 69 -1.91 -5.48 -11.32
N VAL A 70 -1.80 -6.07 -12.49
CA VAL A 70 -2.89 -6.84 -13.11
C VAL A 70 -2.80 -8.29 -12.64
N GLN A 71 -3.84 -8.75 -11.94
CA GLN A 71 -3.92 -10.16 -11.53
C GLN A 71 -4.34 -11.02 -12.71
N GLN A 72 -3.79 -12.24 -12.75
CA GLN A 72 -4.18 -13.23 -13.76
C GLN A 72 -5.40 -14.03 -13.28
N ASP A 73 -6.48 -13.33 -13.03
CA ASP A 73 -7.78 -13.96 -12.79
C ASP A 73 -8.66 -13.80 -14.04
N GLU A 74 -9.83 -14.37 -14.01
CA GLU A 74 -10.78 -14.30 -15.15
C GLU A 74 -11.20 -12.86 -15.47
N GLU A 75 -11.17 -12.00 -14.47
CA GLU A 75 -11.60 -10.60 -14.60
C GLU A 75 -10.45 -9.63 -14.88
N ASN A 76 -9.20 -10.11 -14.87
CA ASN A 76 -8.00 -9.26 -14.96
C ASN A 76 -8.04 -8.09 -13.98
N THR A 77 -8.33 -8.39 -12.72
CA THR A 77 -8.46 -7.39 -11.66
C THR A 77 -7.17 -6.59 -11.50
N VAL A 78 -7.31 -5.27 -11.47
CA VAL A 78 -6.18 -4.36 -11.29
C VAL A 78 -6.08 -3.98 -9.82
N LEU A 79 -4.89 -4.16 -9.25
CA LEU A 79 -4.58 -3.75 -7.88
C LEU A 79 -3.68 -2.52 -7.89
N PRO A 80 -4.17 -1.38 -7.41
CA PRO A 80 -3.31 -0.19 -7.27
C PRO A 80 -2.41 -0.36 -6.04
N VAL A 81 -1.11 -0.46 -6.28
CA VAL A 81 -0.10 -0.60 -5.22
C VAL A 81 0.74 0.65 -5.18
N VAL A 82 0.86 1.26 -4.00
CA VAL A 82 1.65 2.47 -3.81
C VAL A 82 3.05 2.10 -3.33
N VAL A 83 4.06 2.63 -4.00
CA VAL A 83 5.45 2.40 -3.65
C VAL A 83 6.23 3.72 -3.66
N PRO A 84 7.29 3.85 -2.83
CA PRO A 84 8.16 5.03 -2.87
C PRO A 84 8.83 5.20 -4.24
N LEU A 85 9.17 6.44 -4.60
CA LEU A 85 9.88 6.73 -5.86
C LEU A 85 11.19 5.98 -5.99
N LYS A 86 11.88 5.75 -4.87
CA LYS A 86 13.18 5.08 -4.83
C LYS A 86 13.07 3.59 -4.54
N ALA A 87 11.86 3.03 -4.59
CA ALA A 87 11.64 1.61 -4.31
C ALA A 87 12.40 0.73 -5.30
N LYS A 88 12.88 -0.39 -4.79
CA LYS A 88 13.49 -1.45 -5.61
C LYS A 88 12.44 -2.47 -6.01
N VAL A 89 12.77 -3.35 -6.94
CA VAL A 89 11.88 -4.43 -7.35
C VAL A 89 11.48 -5.28 -6.14
N GLU A 90 12.40 -5.57 -5.23
CA GLU A 90 12.08 -6.31 -4.00
C GLU A 90 11.08 -5.58 -3.11
N ASP A 91 11.15 -4.25 -3.05
CA ASP A 91 10.19 -3.43 -2.30
C ASP A 91 8.81 -3.46 -2.95
N LEU A 92 8.76 -3.44 -4.28
CA LEU A 92 7.51 -3.61 -5.03
C LEU A 92 6.87 -4.97 -4.75
N LYS A 93 7.66 -6.04 -4.75
CA LYS A 93 7.18 -7.38 -4.41
C LYS A 93 6.59 -7.43 -3.00
N LYS A 94 7.27 -6.84 -2.04
CA LYS A 94 6.77 -6.76 -0.65
C LYS A 94 5.48 -5.95 -0.56
N ALA A 95 5.38 -4.86 -1.29
CA ALA A 95 4.16 -4.04 -1.32
C ALA A 95 2.99 -4.81 -1.92
N ILE A 96 3.20 -5.58 -2.97
CA ILE A 96 2.19 -6.45 -3.57
C ILE A 96 1.73 -7.50 -2.55
N GLN A 97 2.66 -8.14 -1.85
CA GLN A 97 2.36 -9.13 -0.82
C GLN A 97 1.47 -8.54 0.28
N ARG A 98 1.85 -7.38 0.80
CA ARG A 98 1.08 -6.69 1.86
C ARG A 98 -0.32 -6.32 1.36
N HIS A 99 -0.42 -5.79 0.16
CA HIS A 99 -1.70 -5.37 -0.41
C HIS A 99 -2.65 -6.56 -0.58
N LEU A 100 -2.17 -7.66 -1.15
CA LEU A 100 -2.97 -8.86 -1.35
C LEU A 100 -3.35 -9.55 -0.03
N THR A 101 -2.43 -9.60 0.92
CA THR A 101 -2.69 -10.16 2.24
C THR A 101 -3.79 -9.35 2.95
N LEU A 102 -3.68 -8.03 2.91
CA LEU A 102 -4.66 -7.14 3.53
C LEU A 102 -6.04 -7.26 2.86
N LYS A 103 -6.07 -7.33 1.53
CA LYS A 103 -7.29 -7.53 0.78
C LYS A 103 -7.96 -8.85 1.16
N GLN A 104 -7.19 -9.93 1.26
CA GLN A 104 -7.70 -11.23 1.66
C GLN A 104 -8.29 -11.21 3.07
N MET A 105 -7.60 -10.58 4.01
CA MET A 105 -8.09 -10.44 5.38
C MET A 105 -9.42 -9.68 5.44
N ARG A 106 -9.54 -8.61 4.68
CA ARG A 106 -10.76 -7.77 4.63
C ARG A 106 -11.93 -8.51 3.99
N GLU A 107 -11.67 -9.39 3.05
CA GLU A 107 -12.69 -10.22 2.38
C GLU A 107 -13.03 -11.48 3.17
N GLY A 108 -12.43 -11.67 4.34
CA GLY A 108 -12.65 -12.85 5.18
C GLY A 108 -12.02 -14.12 4.63
N GLY A 109 -11.07 -14.00 3.72
CA GLY A 109 -10.37 -15.15 3.13
C GLY A 109 -9.45 -15.84 4.13
N THR A 110 -9.40 -17.16 4.08
CA THR A 110 -8.54 -17.99 4.93
C THR A 110 -7.43 -18.68 4.14
N THR A 111 -7.36 -18.43 2.84
CA THR A 111 -6.38 -19.07 1.96
C THR A 111 -4.98 -18.52 2.20
N TYR A 112 -4.03 -19.40 2.48
CA TYR A 112 -2.64 -19.04 2.62
C TYR A 112 -1.98 -18.96 1.24
N ILE A 113 -1.30 -17.85 0.97
CA ILE A 113 -0.53 -17.68 -0.29
C ILE A 113 0.96 -17.90 0.03
N SER A 114 1.56 -18.86 -0.65
CA SER A 114 3.01 -19.04 -0.58
C SER A 114 3.71 -18.07 -1.52
N TRP A 115 4.17 -16.95 -1.01
CA TRP A 115 4.85 -15.92 -1.80
C TRP A 115 6.18 -16.40 -2.35
N LYS A 116 6.84 -17.29 -1.64
CA LYS A 116 8.06 -17.94 -2.14
C LYS A 116 7.78 -18.71 -3.44
N TYR A 117 6.67 -19.44 -3.48
CA TYR A 117 6.22 -20.13 -4.68
C TYR A 117 5.88 -19.17 -5.80
N VAL A 118 5.16 -18.10 -5.50
CA VAL A 118 4.75 -17.07 -6.48
C VAL A 118 5.98 -16.49 -7.17
N TRP A 119 6.98 -16.07 -6.40
CA TRP A 119 8.18 -15.46 -6.96
C TRP A 119 9.10 -16.46 -7.66
N LYS A 120 8.98 -17.72 -7.37
CA LYS A 120 9.65 -18.79 -8.14
C LYS A 120 8.98 -19.07 -9.47
N THR A 121 7.66 -18.90 -9.53
CA THR A 121 6.84 -19.31 -10.67
C THR A 121 6.60 -18.19 -11.65
N TYR A 122 6.55 -16.95 -11.18
CA TYR A 122 6.18 -15.79 -11.99
C TYR A 122 7.24 -14.69 -11.97
N TRP A 123 7.39 -14.03 -13.12
CA TRP A 123 8.07 -12.76 -13.23
C TRP A 123 7.06 -11.62 -13.14
N LEU A 124 7.49 -10.47 -12.61
CA LEU A 124 6.79 -9.22 -12.83
C LEU A 124 7.26 -8.65 -14.18
N ILE A 125 6.34 -8.21 -15.00
CA ILE A 125 6.61 -7.72 -16.35
C ILE A 125 6.05 -6.31 -16.49
N HIS A 126 6.87 -5.38 -16.94
CA HIS A 126 6.49 -4.02 -17.28
C HIS A 126 6.86 -3.75 -18.73
N ASP A 127 5.86 -3.40 -19.55
CA ASP A 127 6.04 -3.04 -20.96
C ASP A 127 6.86 -4.09 -21.75
N GLY A 128 6.57 -5.37 -21.49
CA GLY A 128 7.27 -6.49 -22.11
C GLY A 128 8.61 -6.83 -21.50
N GLU A 129 9.10 -6.06 -20.56
CA GLU A 129 10.39 -6.30 -19.89
C GLU A 129 10.19 -7.00 -18.55
N LYS A 130 10.92 -8.07 -18.34
CA LYS A 130 10.91 -8.83 -17.09
C LYS A 130 11.74 -8.12 -16.02
N LEU A 131 11.17 -7.97 -14.83
CA LEU A 131 11.87 -7.37 -13.70
C LEU A 131 12.72 -8.44 -12.99
N THR A 132 13.87 -8.74 -13.58
CA THR A 132 14.72 -9.87 -13.15
C THR A 132 15.64 -9.55 -11.98
N GLU A 133 15.98 -8.28 -11.78
CA GLU A 133 16.92 -7.86 -10.75
C GLU A 133 16.22 -7.20 -9.57
N ASN A 134 16.13 -7.91 -8.45
CA ASN A 134 15.44 -7.44 -7.25
C ASN A 134 16.04 -6.17 -6.65
N LYS A 135 17.31 -5.94 -6.87
CA LYS A 135 18.03 -4.80 -6.28
C LYS A 135 18.02 -3.54 -7.14
N LYS A 136 17.58 -3.65 -8.39
CA LYS A 136 17.36 -2.47 -9.22
C LYS A 136 16.14 -1.70 -8.76
N THR A 137 16.19 -0.38 -8.89
CA THR A 137 15.03 0.45 -8.58
C THR A 137 13.97 0.32 -9.68
N ILE A 138 12.72 0.57 -9.33
CA ILE A 138 11.64 0.59 -10.31
C ILE A 138 11.86 1.68 -11.35
N LYS A 139 12.52 2.77 -10.98
CA LYS A 139 12.90 3.85 -11.89
C LYS A 139 13.88 3.36 -12.97
N ASP A 140 14.79 2.45 -12.63
CA ASP A 140 15.73 1.86 -13.59
C ASP A 140 15.02 1.06 -14.69
N TYR A 141 13.82 0.56 -14.42
CA TYR A 141 12.97 -0.11 -15.40
C TYR A 141 11.96 0.83 -16.05
N SER A 142 12.12 2.14 -15.86
CA SER A 142 11.23 3.17 -16.43
C SER A 142 9.77 3.05 -15.97
N ILE A 143 9.55 2.52 -14.80
CA ILE A 143 8.23 2.39 -14.20
C ILE A 143 7.81 3.75 -13.64
N LYS A 144 6.75 4.31 -14.21
CA LYS A 144 6.21 5.62 -13.83
C LYS A 144 4.91 5.49 -13.07
N ASN A 145 4.40 6.62 -12.57
CA ASN A 145 3.10 6.66 -11.92
C ASN A 145 2.01 6.12 -12.86
N ASN A 146 1.14 5.29 -12.32
CA ASN A 146 0.07 4.59 -13.05
C ASN A 146 0.56 3.56 -14.08
N ALA A 147 1.81 3.14 -14.02
CA ALA A 147 2.31 2.07 -14.88
C ALA A 147 1.59 0.75 -14.57
N PHE A 148 1.40 -0.07 -15.60
CA PHE A 148 0.81 -1.40 -15.46
C PHE A 148 1.89 -2.47 -15.38
N ILE A 149 1.75 -3.38 -14.42
CA ILE A 149 2.64 -4.52 -14.24
C ILE A 149 1.81 -5.79 -14.29
N THR A 150 2.28 -6.76 -15.05
CA THR A 150 1.62 -8.06 -15.17
C THR A 150 2.50 -9.17 -14.63
N PHE A 151 1.90 -10.33 -14.37
CA PHE A 151 2.63 -11.54 -14.03
C PHE A 151 2.84 -12.38 -15.27
N GLY A 152 4.07 -12.82 -15.49
CA GLY A 152 4.41 -13.76 -16.55
C GLY A 152 5.02 -15.03 -15.98
N LYS A 153 4.59 -16.18 -16.47
CA LYS A 153 5.09 -17.45 -15.99
C LYS A 153 6.56 -17.64 -16.38
N ARG A 154 7.37 -18.05 -15.41
CA ARG A 154 8.77 -18.41 -15.69
C ARG A 154 8.82 -19.73 -16.44
N LEU A 155 9.47 -19.72 -17.57
CA LEU A 155 9.71 -20.95 -18.32
C LEU A 155 10.87 -21.69 -17.66
N ARG A 156 10.63 -22.96 -17.34
CA ARG A 156 11.71 -23.82 -16.86
C ARG A 156 12.64 -24.13 -18.01
N ARG A 157 13.92 -23.89 -17.82
CA ARG A 157 14.93 -24.45 -18.75
C ARG A 157 15.01 -25.94 -18.51
N LYS A 158 14.86 -26.67 -19.60
CA LYS A 158 15.09 -28.11 -19.57
C LYS A 158 16.57 -28.37 -19.38
#